data_04680f212cfa2ff0d73bb84882b45226
#
_entry.id   04680f212cfa2ff0d73bb84882b45226
#
_cell.length_a   1.000
_cell.length_b   1.000
_cell.length_c   1.000
_cell.angle_alpha   90.00
_cell.angle_beta   90.00
_cell.angle_gamma   90.00
#
_symmetry.space_group_name_H-M   'P 1'
#
loop_
_entity.id
_entity.type
_entity.pdbx_description
1 polymer ?
#
loop_
_entity_poly.entity_id
_entity_poly.type
_entity_poly.pdbx_seq_one_letter_code
_entity_poly.pdbx_strand_id
1 'polypeptide(L)'
;QAKTIYLTFDNGYENGFTERILDALKEEDVPATFFLTGHYVTSASDLVKRMVKDGHIIGNHSDKHPNMARLSEAQMLTEWQNFDKKLKEVTGLERTYYTRPPEGVYNETLLAVGAKNDYRHIFWSIAFKDWEKDVRRGGDYAYNELMKQLHPGAIVLMHTVAEDNADALPKFIKDAKAQGYTFGSLDDLKPNSSN
;
A
#
# COMPACT_ATOMS: atom_id res chain seq x y z
N GLN A 1 -0.45 -23.54 6.56
CA GLN A 1 -0.13 -22.13 6.25
C GLN A 1 -0.60 -21.21 7.36
N ALA A 2 0.26 -20.31 7.80
CA ALA A 2 -0.10 -19.34 8.82
C ALA A 2 -1.18 -18.38 8.28
N LYS A 3 -2.21 -18.14 9.10
CA LYS A 3 -3.29 -17.23 8.76
C LYS A 3 -2.86 -15.77 9.00
N THR A 4 -1.92 -15.29 8.18
CA THR A 4 -1.45 -13.90 8.23
C THR A 4 -1.95 -13.13 7.02
N ILE A 5 -2.41 -11.90 7.25
CA ILE A 5 -2.86 -10.97 6.21
C ILE A 5 -1.95 -9.75 6.23
N TYR A 6 -1.67 -9.21 5.07
CA TYR A 6 -0.86 -8.01 4.91
C TYR A 6 -1.70 -6.92 4.26
N LEU A 7 -2.05 -5.90 5.04
CA LEU A 7 -2.82 -4.77 4.51
C LEU A 7 -1.91 -3.79 3.78
N THR A 8 -2.29 -3.43 2.57
CA THR A 8 -1.62 -2.40 1.79
C THR A 8 -2.64 -1.41 1.24
N PHE A 9 -2.22 -0.15 1.14
CA PHE A 9 -3.04 0.94 0.64
C PHE A 9 -2.27 1.69 -0.44
N ASP A 10 -2.95 2.05 -1.52
CA ASP A 10 -2.41 2.95 -2.54
C ASP A 10 -2.98 4.35 -2.33
N ASN A 11 -2.09 5.34 -2.22
CA ASN A 11 -2.44 6.74 -1.98
C ASN A 11 -1.81 7.62 -3.06
N GLY A 12 -2.57 7.95 -4.09
CA GLY A 12 -2.15 8.93 -5.10
C GLY A 12 -2.72 10.33 -4.84
N TYR A 13 -3.84 10.38 -4.12
CA TYR A 13 -4.59 11.59 -3.82
C TYR A 13 -5.27 11.47 -2.46
N GLU A 14 -5.28 12.55 -1.66
CA GLU A 14 -5.98 12.55 -0.35
C GLU A 14 -7.42 13.03 -0.52
N ASN A 15 -8.36 12.18 -0.17
CA ASN A 15 -9.81 12.43 -0.30
C ASN A 15 -10.53 12.60 1.05
N GLY A 16 -9.76 12.70 2.15
CA GLY A 16 -10.31 12.98 3.49
C GLY A 16 -10.55 11.75 4.35
N PHE A 17 -10.18 10.55 3.92
CA PHE A 17 -10.50 9.30 4.64
C PHE A 17 -9.29 8.61 5.26
N THR A 18 -8.07 9.04 4.93
CA THR A 18 -6.85 8.38 5.42
C THR A 18 -6.71 8.47 6.93
N GLU A 19 -7.09 9.60 7.54
CA GLU A 19 -7.03 9.75 8.99
C GLU A 19 -7.86 8.69 9.72
N ARG A 20 -9.09 8.44 9.25
CA ARG A 20 -9.96 7.40 9.80
C ARG A 20 -9.37 6.00 9.64
N ILE A 21 -8.70 5.75 8.51
CA ILE A 21 -8.01 4.48 8.26
C ILE A 21 -6.86 4.31 9.25
N LEU A 22 -6.05 5.34 9.45
CA LEU A 22 -4.96 5.32 10.42
C LEU A 22 -5.46 5.14 11.86
N ASP A 23 -6.58 5.77 12.22
CA ASP A 23 -7.20 5.60 13.53
C ASP A 23 -7.62 4.15 13.76
N ALA A 24 -8.26 3.52 12.78
CA ALA A 24 -8.68 2.13 12.86
C ALA A 24 -7.49 1.17 13.02
N LEU A 25 -6.42 1.39 12.25
CA LEU A 25 -5.21 0.57 12.34
C LEU A 25 -4.56 0.72 13.72
N LYS A 26 -4.50 1.93 14.25
CA LYS A 26 -3.92 2.19 15.56
C LYS A 26 -4.72 1.56 16.68
N GLU A 27 -6.05 1.72 16.65
CA GLU A 27 -6.94 1.15 17.66
C GLU A 27 -6.84 -0.36 17.76
N GLU A 28 -6.69 -1.03 16.63
CA GLU A 28 -6.59 -2.50 16.56
C GLU A 28 -5.14 -3.01 16.57
N ASP A 29 -4.16 -2.12 16.67
CA ASP A 29 -2.73 -2.44 16.64
C ASP A 29 -2.33 -3.27 15.40
N VAL A 30 -2.72 -2.77 14.23
CA VAL A 30 -2.49 -3.43 12.94
C VAL A 30 -1.49 -2.64 12.11
N PRO A 31 -0.37 -3.26 11.69
CA PRO A 31 0.57 -2.63 10.76
C PRO A 31 0.01 -2.66 9.34
N ALA A 32 0.42 -1.71 8.54
CA ALA A 32 0.09 -1.65 7.11
C ALA A 32 1.25 -1.05 6.33
N THR A 33 1.17 -1.17 4.99
CA THR A 33 2.07 -0.50 4.07
C THR A 33 1.26 0.46 3.21
N PHE A 34 1.72 1.70 3.12
CA PHE A 34 1.12 2.73 2.28
C PHE A 34 2.03 2.99 1.08
N PHE A 35 1.57 2.63 -0.10
CA PHE A 35 2.26 2.94 -1.36
C PHE A 35 1.82 4.31 -1.82
N LEU A 36 2.71 5.28 -1.71
CA LEU A 36 2.42 6.69 -1.96
C LEU A 36 3.04 7.14 -3.27
N THR A 37 2.40 8.12 -3.93
CA THR A 37 3.04 8.86 -5.03
C THR A 37 3.83 10.04 -4.46
N GLY A 38 4.74 10.61 -5.27
CA GLY A 38 5.46 11.82 -4.89
C GLY A 38 4.53 12.98 -4.60
N HIS A 39 3.47 13.13 -5.38
CA HIS A 39 2.43 14.13 -5.12
C HIS A 39 1.80 13.98 -3.74
N TYR A 40 1.47 12.75 -3.35
CA TYR A 40 0.88 12.48 -2.03
C TYR A 40 1.82 12.88 -0.91
N VAL A 41 3.09 12.52 -1.01
CA VAL A 41 4.10 12.83 0.02
C VAL A 41 4.18 14.34 0.28
N THR A 42 4.15 15.16 -0.77
CA THR A 42 4.25 16.62 -0.62
C THR A 42 2.94 17.28 -0.25
N SER A 43 1.80 16.81 -0.79
CA SER A 43 0.49 17.42 -0.54
C SER A 43 -0.16 17.01 0.77
N ALA A 44 0.16 15.81 1.28
CA ALA A 44 -0.39 15.26 2.51
C ALA A 44 0.72 14.94 3.53
N SER A 45 1.73 15.79 3.64
CA SER A 45 2.94 15.56 4.43
C SER A 45 2.66 15.23 5.90
N ASP A 46 1.65 15.84 6.52
CA ASP A 46 1.32 15.56 7.93
C ASP A 46 0.79 14.14 8.11
N LEU A 47 -0.01 13.64 7.17
CA LEU A 47 -0.49 12.27 7.20
C LEU A 47 0.66 11.28 6.97
N VAL A 48 1.60 11.62 6.08
CA VAL A 48 2.78 10.78 5.82
C VAL A 48 3.66 10.69 7.06
N LYS A 49 3.88 11.80 7.77
CA LYS A 49 4.59 11.80 9.05
C LYS A 49 3.89 10.93 10.09
N ARG A 50 2.56 11.00 10.15
CA ARG A 50 1.77 10.15 11.05
C ARG A 50 1.90 8.67 10.70
N MET A 51 1.87 8.31 9.41
CA MET A 51 2.07 6.93 8.98
C MET A 51 3.38 6.35 9.53
N VAL A 52 4.47 7.11 9.41
CA VAL A 52 5.78 6.71 9.92
C VAL A 52 5.76 6.62 11.46
N LYS A 53 5.20 7.62 12.13
CA LYS A 53 5.09 7.65 13.59
C LYS A 53 4.32 6.46 14.15
N ASP A 54 3.24 6.06 13.46
CA ASP A 54 2.40 4.94 13.87
C ASP A 54 3.03 3.57 13.50
N GLY A 55 4.21 3.55 12.91
CA GLY A 55 4.96 2.34 12.62
C GLY A 55 4.62 1.66 11.30
N HIS A 56 3.92 2.33 10.41
CA HIS A 56 3.61 1.78 9.09
C HIS A 56 4.79 1.91 8.12
N ILE A 57 4.86 1.00 7.16
CA ILE A 57 5.85 1.04 6.08
C ILE A 57 5.36 2.02 5.01
N ILE A 58 6.28 2.85 4.51
CA ILE A 58 6.03 3.66 3.32
C ILE A 58 6.60 2.91 2.12
N GLY A 59 5.76 2.67 1.13
CA GLY A 59 6.15 2.09 -0.15
C GLY A 59 6.16 3.15 -1.25
N ASN A 60 6.87 2.83 -2.31
CA ASN A 60 7.11 3.72 -3.45
C ASN A 60 6.13 3.37 -4.59
N HIS A 61 5.20 4.28 -4.88
CA HIS A 61 4.25 4.15 -5.98
C HIS A 61 4.61 5.08 -7.15
N SER A 62 5.93 5.34 -7.31
CA SER A 62 6.55 6.29 -8.24
C SER A 62 6.34 7.76 -7.85
N ASP A 63 7.04 8.65 -8.52
CA ASP A 63 6.90 10.09 -8.29
C ASP A 63 5.63 10.64 -8.94
N LYS A 64 5.43 10.35 -10.25
CA LYS A 64 4.38 10.95 -11.07
C LYS A 64 3.34 9.96 -11.60
N HIS A 65 3.36 8.72 -11.13
CA HIS A 65 2.40 7.68 -11.51
C HIS A 65 2.37 7.37 -13.03
N PRO A 66 3.53 7.25 -13.71
CA PRO A 66 3.55 6.89 -15.13
C PRO A 66 3.38 5.39 -15.32
N ASN A 67 3.16 4.96 -16.56
CA ASN A 67 3.30 3.54 -16.89
C ASN A 67 4.80 3.19 -16.87
N MET A 68 5.27 2.64 -15.75
CA MET A 68 6.68 2.33 -15.52
C MET A 68 7.25 1.36 -16.54
N ALA A 69 6.44 0.44 -17.07
CA ALA A 69 6.88 -0.54 -18.04
C ALA A 69 7.27 0.06 -19.40
N ARG A 70 6.84 1.30 -19.67
CA ARG A 70 7.18 2.03 -20.90
C ARG A 70 8.41 2.91 -20.77
N LEU A 71 8.96 3.02 -19.57
CA LEU A 71 10.11 3.88 -19.30
C LEU A 71 11.42 3.16 -19.61
N SER A 72 12.47 3.94 -19.91
CA SER A 72 13.84 3.44 -19.91
C SER A 72 14.29 3.11 -18.49
N GLU A 73 15.34 2.33 -18.35
CA GLU A 73 15.93 2.02 -17.04
C GLU A 73 16.27 3.32 -16.26
N ALA A 74 16.89 4.29 -16.93
CA ALA A 74 17.21 5.58 -16.29
C ALA A 74 15.98 6.32 -15.81
N GLN A 75 14.89 6.30 -16.59
CA GLN A 75 13.63 6.93 -16.22
C GLN A 75 12.96 6.21 -15.05
N MET A 76 13.01 4.87 -15.01
CA MET A 76 12.50 4.08 -13.87
C MET A 76 13.21 4.49 -12.58
N LEU A 77 14.55 4.58 -12.61
CA LEU A 77 15.35 5.00 -11.46
C LEU A 77 15.02 6.42 -11.03
N THR A 78 14.86 7.35 -11.98
CA THR A 78 14.49 8.73 -11.69
C THR A 78 13.15 8.80 -10.95
N GLU A 79 12.14 8.02 -11.38
CA GLU A 79 10.85 7.98 -10.71
C GLU A 79 10.96 7.52 -9.25
N TRP A 80 11.69 6.43 -9.02
CA TRP A 80 11.87 5.92 -7.65
C TRP A 80 12.73 6.85 -6.79
N GLN A 81 13.82 7.39 -7.34
CA GLN A 81 14.73 8.25 -6.59
C GLN A 81 14.12 9.61 -6.27
N ASN A 82 13.34 10.20 -7.19
CA ASN A 82 12.62 11.44 -6.91
C ASN A 82 11.60 11.26 -5.80
N PHE A 83 10.89 10.14 -5.79
CA PHE A 83 10.00 9.80 -4.68
C PHE A 83 10.78 9.72 -3.37
N ASP A 84 11.85 8.93 -3.33
CA ASP A 84 12.65 8.73 -2.11
C ASP A 84 13.22 10.05 -1.59
N LYS A 85 13.64 10.94 -2.47
CA LYS A 85 14.10 12.27 -2.09
C LYS A 85 13.02 13.09 -1.40
N LYS A 86 11.81 13.12 -1.95
CA LYS A 86 10.66 13.81 -1.34
C LYS A 86 10.31 13.22 0.02
N LEU A 87 10.31 11.89 0.12
CA LEU A 87 10.05 11.20 1.38
C LEU A 87 11.08 11.57 2.45
N LYS A 88 12.36 11.61 2.09
CA LYS A 88 13.44 11.99 3.00
C LYS A 88 13.27 13.43 3.50
N GLU A 89 12.90 14.35 2.63
CA GLU A 89 12.66 15.75 3.00
C GLU A 89 11.51 15.89 4.01
N VAL A 90 10.49 15.05 3.89
CA VAL A 90 9.30 15.11 4.77
C VAL A 90 9.50 14.31 6.07
N THR A 91 10.09 13.12 6.00
CA THR A 91 10.10 12.19 7.13
C THR A 91 11.48 11.88 7.69
N GLY A 92 12.55 12.19 6.97
CA GLY A 92 13.91 11.79 7.33
C GLY A 92 14.27 10.35 6.94
N LEU A 93 13.34 9.57 6.41
CA LEU A 93 13.65 8.23 5.90
C LEU A 93 14.56 8.31 4.69
N GLU A 94 15.63 7.50 4.67
CA GLU A 94 16.63 7.55 3.62
C GLU A 94 16.11 7.10 2.26
N ARG A 95 15.28 6.04 2.25
CA ARG A 95 14.72 5.48 1.03
C ARG A 95 13.58 4.51 1.33
N THR A 96 12.90 4.10 0.26
CA THR A 96 11.97 2.97 0.31
C THR A 96 12.61 1.70 -0.24
N TYR A 97 12.10 0.54 0.19
CA TYR A 97 12.55 -0.78 -0.27
C TYR A 97 11.45 -1.57 -0.99
N TYR A 98 10.21 -1.14 -0.84
CA TYR A 98 9.05 -1.76 -1.49
C TYR A 98 8.48 -0.79 -2.51
N THR A 99 8.15 -1.32 -3.68
CA THR A 99 7.51 -0.55 -4.73
C THR A 99 6.31 -1.30 -5.29
N ARG A 100 5.33 -0.56 -5.77
CA ARG A 100 4.19 -1.09 -6.50
C ARG A 100 4.04 -0.29 -7.78
N PRO A 101 4.10 -0.93 -8.95
CA PRO A 101 3.99 -0.17 -10.20
C PRO A 101 2.59 0.42 -10.34
N PRO A 102 2.48 1.66 -10.86
CA PRO A 102 1.17 2.26 -11.16
C PRO A 102 0.29 1.32 -11.97
N GLU A 103 -0.98 1.20 -11.56
CA GLU A 103 -1.99 0.33 -12.16
C GLU A 103 -1.62 -1.16 -12.18
N GLY A 104 -0.54 -1.57 -11.50
CA GLY A 104 -0.05 -2.93 -11.52
C GLY A 104 0.60 -3.35 -12.84
N VAL A 105 0.87 -2.42 -13.74
CA VAL A 105 1.47 -2.71 -15.06
C VAL A 105 2.98 -2.89 -14.92
N TYR A 106 3.47 -4.02 -15.37
CA TYR A 106 4.89 -4.36 -15.27
C TYR A 106 5.36 -5.15 -16.48
N ASN A 107 6.67 -5.24 -16.63
CA ASN A 107 7.35 -6.15 -17.53
C ASN A 107 8.61 -6.71 -16.84
N GLU A 108 9.28 -7.64 -17.48
CA GLU A 108 10.48 -8.28 -16.90
C GLU A 108 11.60 -7.26 -16.64
N THR A 109 11.75 -6.27 -17.50
CA THR A 109 12.77 -5.22 -17.35
C THR A 109 12.53 -4.43 -16.06
N LEU A 110 11.29 -4.01 -15.81
CA LEU A 110 10.95 -3.26 -14.59
C LEU A 110 11.27 -4.06 -13.34
N LEU A 111 10.89 -5.34 -13.31
CA LEU A 111 11.19 -6.22 -12.18
C LEU A 111 12.70 -6.38 -11.97
N ALA A 112 13.45 -6.57 -13.03
CA ALA A 112 14.91 -6.74 -12.97
C ALA A 112 15.61 -5.46 -12.49
N VAL A 113 15.22 -4.29 -13.01
CA VAL A 113 15.78 -3.00 -12.60
C VAL A 113 15.48 -2.73 -11.13
N GLY A 114 14.27 -3.05 -10.68
CA GLY A 114 13.91 -2.94 -9.27
C GLY A 114 14.79 -3.82 -8.38
N ALA A 115 14.89 -5.10 -8.69
CA ALA A 115 15.71 -6.05 -7.93
C ALA A 115 17.18 -5.63 -7.86
N LYS A 116 17.74 -5.16 -8.97
CA LYS A 116 19.13 -4.68 -9.06
C LYS A 116 19.41 -3.46 -8.17
N ASN A 117 18.38 -2.68 -7.88
CA ASN A 117 18.47 -1.46 -7.08
C ASN A 117 17.83 -1.58 -5.69
N ASP A 118 17.64 -2.80 -5.20
CA ASP A 118 17.07 -3.12 -3.90
C ASP A 118 15.63 -2.61 -3.69
N TYR A 119 14.85 -2.57 -4.76
CA TYR A 119 13.41 -2.36 -4.69
C TYR A 119 12.69 -3.69 -4.91
N ARG A 120 11.88 -4.09 -3.96
CA ARG A 120 11.03 -5.28 -4.06
C ARG A 120 9.65 -4.89 -4.54
N HIS A 121 9.23 -5.44 -5.67
CA HIS A 121 7.89 -5.24 -6.20
C HIS A 121 6.86 -6.03 -5.40
N ILE A 122 5.82 -5.36 -4.95
CA ILE A 122 4.73 -5.94 -4.17
C ILE A 122 3.43 -5.80 -4.95
N PHE A 123 2.87 -6.93 -5.34
CA PHE A 123 1.55 -7.03 -5.95
C PHE A 123 0.52 -7.38 -4.88
N TRP A 124 -0.59 -7.99 -5.25
CA TRP A 124 -1.68 -8.30 -4.34
C TRP A 124 -2.41 -9.56 -4.76
N SER A 125 -3.16 -10.16 -3.84
CA SER A 125 -4.04 -11.30 -4.11
C SER A 125 -5.51 -11.00 -3.81
N ILE A 126 -5.79 -9.88 -3.12
CA ILE A 126 -7.15 -9.40 -2.87
C ILE A 126 -7.25 -7.96 -3.32
N ALA A 127 -8.24 -7.69 -4.18
CA ALA A 127 -8.61 -6.34 -4.59
C ALA A 127 -10.08 -6.32 -5.02
N PHE A 128 -10.66 -5.15 -5.04
CA PHE A 128 -12.03 -4.91 -5.53
C PHE A 128 -12.10 -3.49 -6.07
N LYS A 129 -13.21 -3.15 -6.71
CA LYS A 129 -13.38 -1.86 -7.34
C LYS A 129 -13.62 -0.78 -6.28
N ASP A 130 -12.57 -0.02 -5.94
CA ASP A 130 -12.57 0.99 -4.88
C ASP A 130 -11.78 2.26 -5.21
N TRP A 131 -11.37 2.44 -6.46
CA TRP A 131 -10.50 3.55 -6.86
C TRP A 131 -11.26 4.75 -7.45
N GLU A 132 -12.56 4.65 -7.60
CA GLU A 132 -13.40 5.72 -8.13
C GLU A 132 -13.70 6.73 -7.02
N LYS A 133 -13.19 7.94 -7.18
CA LYS A 133 -13.19 9.00 -6.16
C LYS A 133 -14.58 9.34 -5.60
N ASP A 134 -15.56 9.47 -6.47
CA ASP A 134 -16.88 9.97 -6.10
C ASP A 134 -17.97 8.88 -6.12
N VAL A 135 -17.56 7.61 -6.19
CA VAL A 135 -18.47 6.48 -6.18
C VAL A 135 -18.52 5.87 -4.79
N ARG A 136 -19.70 5.79 -4.22
CA ARG A 136 -19.94 5.16 -2.92
C ARG A 136 -20.83 3.95 -3.09
N ARG A 137 -20.33 2.78 -2.74
CA ARG A 137 -21.10 1.53 -2.74
C ARG A 137 -21.49 1.10 -1.33
N GLY A 138 -20.97 1.80 -0.32
CA GLY A 138 -21.20 1.55 1.10
C GLY A 138 -20.13 0.67 1.76
N GLY A 139 -20.03 0.81 3.07
CA GLY A 139 -19.09 0.00 3.86
C GLY A 139 -19.37 -1.49 3.78
N ASP A 140 -20.64 -1.88 3.66
CA ASP A 140 -21.02 -3.30 3.51
C ASP A 140 -20.46 -3.92 2.22
N TYR A 141 -20.45 -3.15 1.13
CA TYR A 141 -19.84 -3.60 -0.13
C TYR A 141 -18.36 -3.93 0.06
N ALA A 142 -17.59 -2.97 0.61
CA ALA A 142 -16.16 -3.18 0.84
C ALA A 142 -15.90 -4.33 1.82
N TYR A 143 -16.65 -4.38 2.90
CA TYR A 143 -16.56 -5.46 3.88
C TYR A 143 -16.80 -6.84 3.25
N ASN A 144 -17.87 -6.97 2.48
CA ASN A 144 -18.23 -8.24 1.87
C ASN A 144 -17.20 -8.67 0.81
N GLU A 145 -16.66 -7.71 0.02
CA GLU A 145 -15.61 -8.01 -0.95
C GLU A 145 -14.32 -8.50 -0.27
N LEU A 146 -13.94 -7.88 0.85
CA LEU A 146 -12.78 -8.29 1.62
C LEU A 146 -12.97 -9.68 2.24
N MET A 147 -14.09 -9.91 2.91
CA MET A 147 -14.35 -11.18 3.59
C MET A 147 -14.49 -12.35 2.63
N LYS A 148 -15.12 -12.15 1.49
CA LYS A 148 -15.34 -13.18 0.48
C LYS A 148 -14.03 -13.67 -0.15
N GLN A 149 -13.03 -12.81 -0.25
CA GLN A 149 -11.74 -13.14 -0.85
C GLN A 149 -10.68 -13.56 0.19
N LEU A 150 -10.99 -13.48 1.47
CA LEU A 150 -10.04 -13.70 2.56
C LEU A 150 -9.39 -15.09 2.49
N HIS A 151 -8.06 -15.13 2.59
CA HIS A 151 -7.29 -16.35 2.59
C HIS A 151 -5.94 -16.15 3.32
N PRO A 152 -5.34 -17.24 3.87
CA PRO A 152 -4.02 -17.15 4.49
C PRO A 152 -2.95 -16.63 3.52
N GLY A 153 -2.11 -15.71 4.00
CA GLY A 153 -1.03 -15.12 3.22
C GLY A 153 -1.46 -14.01 2.28
N ALA A 154 -2.71 -13.55 2.37
CA ALA A 154 -3.24 -12.52 1.48
C ALA A 154 -2.49 -11.20 1.61
N ILE A 155 -2.13 -10.61 0.48
CA ILE A 155 -1.74 -9.20 0.38
C ILE A 155 -2.95 -8.46 -0.18
N VAL A 156 -3.50 -7.55 0.62
CA VAL A 156 -4.72 -6.83 0.31
C VAL A 156 -4.38 -5.46 -0.26
N LEU A 157 -4.95 -5.15 -1.42
CA LEU A 157 -4.87 -3.80 -2.00
C LEU A 157 -6.17 -3.06 -1.73
N MET A 158 -6.07 -1.92 -1.05
CA MET A 158 -7.16 -0.98 -0.83
C MET A 158 -6.72 0.42 -1.26
N HIS A 159 -7.68 1.22 -1.74
CA HIS A 159 -7.44 2.63 -2.06
C HIS A 159 -8.03 3.51 -0.96
N THR A 160 -7.30 4.54 -0.54
CA THR A 160 -7.74 5.43 0.54
C THR A 160 -8.76 6.48 0.08
N VAL A 161 -8.95 6.63 -1.23
CA VAL A 161 -9.95 7.57 -1.78
C VAL A 161 -11.39 7.14 -1.54
N ALA A 162 -11.63 5.87 -1.22
CA ALA A 162 -12.97 5.34 -1.00
C ALA A 162 -13.37 5.43 0.48
N GLU A 163 -14.44 6.17 0.76
CA GLU A 163 -15.05 6.19 2.11
C GLU A 163 -15.51 4.79 2.53
N ASP A 164 -15.96 3.98 1.59
CA ASP A 164 -16.37 2.59 1.81
C ASP A 164 -15.31 1.80 2.58
N ASN A 165 -14.03 2.02 2.25
CA ASN A 165 -12.91 1.34 2.91
C ASN A 165 -12.69 1.84 4.34
N ALA A 166 -12.82 3.15 4.58
CA ALA A 166 -12.73 3.70 5.93
C ALA A 166 -13.89 3.18 6.82
N ASP A 167 -15.09 3.05 6.24
CA ASP A 167 -16.24 2.52 6.95
C ASP A 167 -16.11 1.03 7.27
N ALA A 168 -15.57 0.24 6.35
CA ALA A 168 -15.48 -1.21 6.46
C ALA A 168 -14.31 -1.70 7.33
N LEU A 169 -13.24 -0.94 7.40
CA LEU A 169 -11.97 -1.42 7.96
C LEU A 169 -12.06 -1.88 9.43
N PRO A 170 -12.70 -1.15 10.35
CA PRO A 170 -12.78 -1.60 11.74
C PRO A 170 -13.45 -2.96 11.89
N LYS A 171 -14.59 -3.16 11.24
CA LYS A 171 -15.32 -4.45 11.28
C LYS A 171 -14.54 -5.56 10.61
N PHE A 172 -13.93 -5.28 9.45
CA PHE A 172 -13.12 -6.25 8.74
C PHE A 172 -11.96 -6.78 9.62
N ILE A 173 -11.22 -5.88 10.27
CA ILE A 173 -10.12 -6.26 11.15
C ILE A 173 -10.61 -7.16 12.29
N LYS A 174 -11.69 -6.75 12.97
CA LYS A 174 -12.25 -7.51 14.09
C LYS A 174 -12.72 -8.89 13.67
N ASP A 175 -13.43 -8.97 12.57
CA ASP A 175 -13.99 -10.24 12.10
C ASP A 175 -12.92 -11.18 11.54
N ALA A 176 -11.89 -10.64 10.87
CA ALA A 176 -10.74 -11.43 10.44
C ALA A 176 -9.97 -12.00 11.63
N LYS A 177 -9.73 -11.20 12.68
CA LYS A 177 -9.11 -11.67 13.91
C LYS A 177 -9.95 -12.74 14.59
N ALA A 178 -11.27 -12.60 14.61
CA ALA A 178 -12.19 -13.59 15.17
C ALA A 178 -12.13 -14.93 14.43
N GLN A 179 -11.77 -14.92 13.14
CA GLN A 179 -11.54 -16.14 12.36
C GLN A 179 -10.12 -16.68 12.49
N GLY A 180 -9.30 -16.13 13.37
CA GLY A 180 -7.95 -16.61 13.63
C GLY A 180 -6.87 -16.00 12.77
N TYR A 181 -7.17 -14.96 11.99
CA TYR A 181 -6.17 -14.25 11.21
C TYR A 181 -5.38 -13.27 12.07
N THR A 182 -4.09 -13.14 11.77
CA THR A 182 -3.23 -12.06 12.29
C THR A 182 -2.86 -11.13 11.15
N PHE A 183 -2.51 -9.89 11.48
CA PHE A 183 -2.08 -8.89 10.50
C PHE A 183 -0.58 -8.69 10.64
N GLY A 184 0.15 -8.92 9.54
CA GLY A 184 1.60 -8.81 9.50
C GLY A 184 2.08 -7.59 8.74
N SER A 185 3.34 -7.25 8.97
CA SER A 185 4.07 -6.25 8.18
C SER A 185 4.72 -6.92 6.97
N LEU A 186 4.89 -6.19 5.86
CA LEU A 186 5.66 -6.71 4.71
C LEU A 186 7.09 -7.10 5.09
N ASP A 187 7.66 -6.48 6.11
CA ASP A 187 9.00 -6.84 6.62
C ASP A 187 9.03 -8.26 7.20
N ASP A 188 7.87 -8.83 7.55
CA ASP A 188 7.76 -10.22 8.03
C ASP A 188 7.70 -11.22 6.87
N LEU A 189 7.49 -10.76 5.63
CA LEU A 189 7.53 -11.62 4.45
C LEU A 189 8.96 -11.98 4.10
N LYS A 190 9.29 -13.26 4.20
CA LYS A 190 10.58 -13.74 3.71
C LYS A 190 10.58 -13.71 2.19
N PRO A 191 11.69 -13.28 1.56
CA PRO A 191 11.83 -13.45 0.12
C PRO A 191 11.69 -14.93 -0.21
N ASN A 192 10.95 -15.24 -1.29
CA ASN A 192 10.95 -16.60 -1.81
C ASN A 192 12.41 -16.98 -2.03
N SER A 193 12.85 -18.07 -1.38
CA SER A 193 14.15 -18.65 -1.71
C SER A 193 14.06 -19.04 -3.19
N SER A 194 14.65 -18.20 -4.05
CA SER A 194 14.89 -18.57 -5.42
C SER A 194 15.95 -19.66 -5.37
N ASN A 195 15.54 -20.86 -5.68
CA ASN A 195 16.48 -21.92 -6.00
C ASN A 195 17.15 -21.61 -7.32
#